data_4848353aba85bf4d177b4f8ccbedfe48
#
_entry.id   4848353aba85bf4d177b4f8ccbedfe48
#
_cell.length_a   1.000
_cell.length_b   1.000
_cell.length_c   1.000
_cell.angle_alpha   90.00
_cell.angle_beta   90.00
_cell.angle_gamma   90.00
#
_symmetry.space_group_name_H-M   'P 1'
#
loop_
_entity.id
_entity.type
_entity.pdbx_description
1 polymer ?
#
loop_
_entity_poly.entity_id
_entity_poly.type
_entity_poly.pdbx_seq_one_letter_code
_entity_poly.pdbx_strand_id
1 'polypeptide(L)'
;MLSSILKTLYGSLWKVAIPILRNHKRLRIGFDQRLVPATWPTQSSLPTDAPIFWIQAASGGESTLIAPLITALLNEYKEQFPASPLPLFLCTTCTAQGMEIINKQRLLFPQNVQHRIVANYFPLDAPNIMRKAIKQTNPTLVILLETELWPGFIHELKCAHIPYAIVNGRMTEKTFHTYSKAKSFFTSHKPLRIFATTQDNAQRFSHVFEQQVECISNIKFDNIYAELTHTTPPQQTQEYTRLTSILSLSKDTTSPLLPPCVALASLRQEEEELLFPLVKELSQTTVQDISLLCCIAPRHQHRIEAWAQWLHTNAIPFVRKSDLNEALPKDIHCILWDTFGELTTLYALADMAFVGGSLAPLGGQNFLESLAQGTTTYIGPSWTNFAWAGTDFFHEGMLTQQDSATSLALTLQKTFRKRFAPPLAMWNTIREEKRTTIRSHVLSTIRQSAGGSQKTAQALLAAIQQP
;
A
#
# COMPACT_ATOMS: atom_id res chain seq x y z
N MET A 1 -40.58 -9.74 13.03
CA MET A 1 -41.10 -8.36 13.00
C MET A 1 -39.99 -7.30 13.19
N LEU A 2 -39.11 -7.38 14.19
CA LEU A 2 -38.05 -6.37 14.40
C LEU A 2 -37.15 -6.15 13.18
N SER A 3 -36.80 -7.24 12.47
CA SER A 3 -35.93 -7.17 11.28
C SER A 3 -36.59 -6.43 10.09
N SER A 4 -37.90 -6.54 9.92
CA SER A 4 -38.66 -5.86 8.85
C SER A 4 -38.75 -4.36 9.09
N ILE A 5 -39.00 -3.94 10.35
CA ILE A 5 -39.06 -2.53 10.74
C ILE A 5 -37.70 -1.85 10.58
N LEU A 6 -36.61 -2.49 11.04
CA LEU A 6 -35.26 -1.97 10.87
C LEU A 6 -34.85 -1.84 9.40
N LYS A 7 -35.25 -2.78 8.56
CA LYS A 7 -35.04 -2.74 7.11
C LYS A 7 -35.77 -1.57 6.46
N THR A 8 -37.03 -1.33 6.84
CA THR A 8 -37.81 -0.21 6.32
C THR A 8 -37.25 1.13 6.77
N LEU A 9 -36.84 1.24 8.04
CA LEU A 9 -36.15 2.42 8.57
C LEU A 9 -34.84 2.68 7.85
N TYR A 10 -34.01 1.65 7.66
CA TYR A 10 -32.75 1.77 6.93
C TYR A 10 -32.97 2.23 5.49
N GLY A 11 -33.93 1.65 4.77
CA GLY A 11 -34.28 2.07 3.43
C GLY A 11 -34.85 3.52 3.35
N SER A 12 -35.59 3.95 4.36
CA SER A 12 -36.11 5.32 4.46
C SER A 12 -35.00 6.34 4.75
N LEU A 13 -34.02 5.97 5.59
CA LEU A 13 -32.84 6.78 5.86
C LEU A 13 -32.06 7.06 4.56
N TRP A 14 -31.87 6.04 3.72
CA TRP A 14 -31.19 6.19 2.44
C TRP A 14 -31.92 7.10 1.45
N LYS A 15 -33.27 7.13 1.45
CA LYS A 15 -34.04 8.06 0.61
C LYS A 15 -33.70 9.52 0.93
N VAL A 16 -33.47 9.84 2.21
CA VAL A 16 -33.07 11.17 2.65
C VAL A 16 -31.60 11.43 2.44
N ALA A 17 -30.77 10.42 2.68
CA ALA A 17 -29.31 10.55 2.59
C ALA A 17 -28.81 10.75 1.14
N ILE A 18 -29.37 10.06 0.17
CA ILE A 18 -28.91 10.09 -1.24
C ILE A 18 -28.82 11.51 -1.81
N PRO A 19 -29.85 12.38 -1.71
CA PRO A 19 -29.77 13.75 -2.21
C PRO A 19 -28.65 14.57 -1.55
N ILE A 20 -28.45 14.38 -0.24
CA ILE A 20 -27.40 15.08 0.54
C ILE A 20 -26.00 14.61 0.13
N LEU A 21 -25.84 13.29 -0.03
CA LEU A 21 -24.56 12.67 -0.38
C LEU A 21 -24.11 13.00 -1.81
N ARG A 22 -25.02 13.42 -2.70
CA ARG A 22 -24.68 13.79 -4.08
C ARG A 22 -23.63 14.90 -4.15
N ASN A 23 -23.68 15.83 -3.23
CA ASN A 23 -22.75 16.97 -3.15
C ASN A 23 -21.56 16.70 -2.22
N HIS A 24 -21.50 15.53 -1.59
CA HIS A 24 -20.42 15.22 -0.66
C HIS A 24 -19.08 15.08 -1.39
N LYS A 25 -18.07 15.82 -0.92
CA LYS A 25 -16.74 15.95 -1.57
C LYS A 25 -16.11 14.62 -2.00
N ARG A 26 -16.27 13.56 -1.22
CA ARG A 26 -15.68 12.22 -1.51
C ARG A 26 -16.55 11.34 -2.41
N LEU A 27 -17.86 11.60 -2.52
CA LEU A 27 -18.81 10.75 -3.24
C LEU A 27 -19.24 11.32 -4.59
N ARG A 28 -19.07 12.63 -4.81
CA ARG A 28 -19.49 13.31 -6.05
C ARG A 28 -18.88 12.70 -7.32
N ILE A 29 -17.64 12.21 -7.21
CA ILE A 29 -16.98 11.54 -8.33
C ILE A 29 -17.56 10.13 -8.46
N GLY A 30 -18.14 9.83 -9.62
CA GLY A 30 -18.80 8.56 -9.90
C GLY A 30 -20.13 8.35 -9.17
N PHE A 31 -20.80 9.43 -8.69
CA PHE A 31 -22.03 9.32 -7.92
C PHE A 31 -23.13 8.58 -8.68
N ASP A 32 -23.31 8.88 -9.97
CA ASP A 32 -24.36 8.25 -10.77
C ASP A 32 -24.08 6.74 -11.00
N GLN A 33 -22.83 6.34 -11.08
CA GLN A 33 -22.46 4.91 -11.11
C GLN A 33 -22.89 4.17 -9.84
N ARG A 34 -22.84 4.85 -8.68
CA ARG A 34 -23.25 4.28 -7.38
C ARG A 34 -24.76 4.06 -7.24
N LEU A 35 -25.54 4.64 -8.13
CA LEU A 35 -27.01 4.44 -8.21
C LEU A 35 -27.39 3.25 -9.10
N VAL A 36 -26.39 2.52 -9.62
CA VAL A 36 -26.59 1.36 -10.50
C VAL A 36 -27.44 1.74 -11.73
N PRO A 37 -26.92 2.58 -12.63
CA PRO A 37 -27.63 2.94 -13.87
C PRO A 37 -27.77 1.74 -14.80
N ALA A 38 -28.47 1.91 -15.93
CA ALA A 38 -28.60 0.87 -16.94
C ALA A 38 -27.27 0.41 -17.53
N THR A 39 -26.25 1.30 -17.49
CA THR A 39 -24.87 1.01 -17.92
C THR A 39 -24.04 0.26 -16.86
N TRP A 40 -24.60 -0.03 -15.69
CA TRP A 40 -23.96 -0.92 -14.72
C TRP A 40 -23.78 -2.30 -15.36
N PRO A 41 -22.65 -2.99 -15.11
CA PRO A 41 -22.40 -4.30 -15.71
C PRO A 41 -23.57 -5.25 -15.49
N THR A 42 -24.12 -5.80 -16.58
CA THR A 42 -25.21 -6.76 -16.53
C THR A 42 -24.69 -8.12 -16.99
N GLN A 43 -25.30 -9.20 -16.51
CA GLN A 43 -24.96 -10.55 -16.94
C GLN A 43 -25.07 -10.70 -18.46
N SER A 44 -26.00 -10.01 -19.11
CA SER A 44 -26.17 -10.03 -20.57
C SER A 44 -25.09 -9.28 -21.35
N SER A 45 -24.36 -8.35 -20.70
CA SER A 45 -23.20 -7.67 -21.29
C SER A 45 -21.87 -8.36 -21.02
N LEU A 46 -21.93 -9.48 -20.29
CA LEU A 46 -20.80 -10.29 -19.88
C LEU A 46 -20.91 -11.67 -20.54
N PRO A 47 -19.80 -12.41 -20.76
CA PRO A 47 -19.84 -13.78 -21.27
C PRO A 47 -20.76 -14.63 -20.39
N THR A 48 -21.82 -15.20 -20.95
CA THR A 48 -22.93 -15.81 -20.21
C THR A 48 -22.57 -17.06 -19.42
N ASP A 49 -21.47 -17.72 -19.77
CA ASP A 49 -21.10 -19.04 -19.22
C ASP A 49 -19.91 -18.98 -18.22
N ALA A 50 -19.43 -17.78 -17.92
CA ALA A 50 -18.30 -17.62 -17.01
C ALA A 50 -18.77 -17.20 -15.61
N PRO A 51 -18.16 -17.73 -14.53
CA PRO A 51 -18.47 -17.27 -13.18
C PRO A 51 -18.05 -15.80 -13.00
N ILE A 52 -18.83 -15.06 -12.25
CA ILE A 52 -18.59 -13.65 -11.94
C ILE A 52 -18.14 -13.56 -10.48
N PHE A 53 -16.92 -13.07 -10.27
CA PHE A 53 -16.39 -12.74 -8.94
C PHE A 53 -16.46 -11.23 -8.73
N TRP A 54 -17.25 -10.81 -7.75
CA TRP A 54 -17.34 -9.40 -7.37
C TRP A 54 -16.39 -9.12 -6.21
N ILE A 55 -15.33 -8.33 -6.43
CA ILE A 55 -14.32 -7.95 -5.44
C ILE A 55 -14.57 -6.52 -5.01
N GLN A 56 -14.81 -6.31 -3.71
CA GLN A 56 -15.02 -4.98 -3.12
C GLN A 56 -13.81 -4.54 -2.30
N ALA A 57 -13.30 -3.33 -2.60
CA ALA A 57 -12.22 -2.64 -1.88
C ALA A 57 -12.61 -1.18 -1.63
N ALA A 58 -12.71 -0.73 -0.38
CA ALA A 58 -13.20 0.62 -0.10
C ALA A 58 -12.20 1.73 -0.45
N SER A 59 -10.93 1.50 -0.25
CA SER A 59 -9.86 2.50 -0.33
C SER A 59 -8.82 2.19 -1.39
N GLY A 60 -7.93 3.16 -1.68
CA GLY A 60 -6.78 2.93 -2.55
C GLY A 60 -5.86 1.83 -2.01
N GLY A 61 -5.60 1.81 -0.69
CA GLY A 61 -4.76 0.78 -0.07
C GLY A 61 -5.32 -0.63 -0.21
N GLU A 62 -6.63 -0.81 -0.08
CA GLU A 62 -7.29 -2.10 -0.31
C GLU A 62 -7.33 -2.47 -1.79
N SER A 63 -7.49 -1.48 -2.67
CA SER A 63 -7.50 -1.71 -4.12
C SER A 63 -6.19 -2.32 -4.63
N THR A 64 -5.05 -2.12 -3.93
CA THR A 64 -3.78 -2.77 -4.28
C THR A 64 -3.82 -4.29 -4.11
N LEU A 65 -4.73 -4.83 -3.30
CA LEU A 65 -4.88 -6.27 -3.07
C LEU A 65 -5.61 -7.00 -4.21
N ILE A 66 -6.27 -6.25 -5.09
CA ILE A 66 -7.12 -6.82 -6.16
C ILE A 66 -6.29 -7.61 -7.17
N ALA A 67 -5.20 -7.04 -7.68
CA ALA A 67 -4.39 -7.71 -8.71
C ALA A 67 -3.75 -9.03 -8.25
N PRO A 68 -3.08 -9.12 -7.09
CA PRO A 68 -2.54 -10.40 -6.63
C PRO A 68 -3.65 -11.45 -6.38
N LEU A 69 -4.80 -11.01 -5.87
CA LEU A 69 -5.93 -11.92 -5.66
C LEU A 69 -6.52 -12.42 -6.99
N ILE A 70 -6.70 -11.55 -7.99
CA ILE A 70 -7.13 -11.95 -9.34
C ILE A 70 -6.12 -12.93 -9.96
N THR A 71 -4.83 -12.63 -9.85
CA THR A 71 -3.77 -13.52 -10.38
C THR A 71 -3.86 -14.91 -9.77
N ALA A 72 -3.99 -14.98 -8.44
CA ALA A 72 -4.12 -16.25 -7.74
C ALA A 72 -5.40 -17.01 -8.10
N LEU A 73 -6.55 -16.30 -8.15
CA LEU A 73 -7.84 -16.89 -8.56
C LEU A 73 -7.81 -17.40 -10.00
N LEU A 74 -7.18 -16.67 -10.93
CA LEU A 74 -7.05 -17.10 -12.33
C LEU A 74 -6.18 -18.34 -12.48
N ASN A 75 -5.04 -18.37 -11.77
CA ASN A 75 -4.13 -19.51 -11.85
C ASN A 75 -4.81 -20.77 -11.30
N GLU A 76 -5.38 -20.68 -10.12
CA GLU A 76 -6.08 -21.79 -9.47
C GLU A 76 -7.30 -22.22 -10.26
N TYR A 77 -8.08 -21.26 -10.81
CA TYR A 77 -9.25 -21.58 -11.63
C TYR A 77 -8.88 -22.32 -12.92
N LYS A 78 -7.81 -21.90 -13.61
CA LYS A 78 -7.33 -22.60 -14.81
C LYS A 78 -6.87 -24.02 -14.52
N GLU A 79 -6.26 -24.23 -13.35
CA GLU A 79 -5.79 -25.53 -12.93
C GLU A 79 -6.96 -26.48 -12.63
N GLN A 80 -7.98 -25.97 -11.91
CA GLN A 80 -9.15 -26.78 -11.54
C GLN A 80 -10.17 -26.93 -12.65
N PHE A 81 -10.28 -25.96 -13.57
CA PHE A 81 -11.31 -25.91 -14.64
C PHE A 81 -10.68 -25.57 -16.00
N PRO A 82 -9.78 -26.42 -16.53
CA PRO A 82 -9.03 -26.12 -17.76
C PRO A 82 -9.87 -25.93 -19.01
N ALA A 83 -11.07 -26.55 -19.07
CA ALA A 83 -12.01 -26.45 -20.20
C ALA A 83 -13.05 -25.32 -20.03
N SER A 84 -13.13 -24.69 -18.87
CA SER A 84 -14.14 -23.68 -18.59
C SER A 84 -13.69 -22.27 -19.02
N PRO A 85 -14.63 -21.38 -19.42
CA PRO A 85 -14.30 -20.00 -19.72
C PRO A 85 -13.76 -19.30 -18.48
N LEU A 86 -12.74 -18.41 -18.66
CA LEU A 86 -12.15 -17.68 -17.57
C LEU A 86 -13.17 -16.83 -16.82
N PRO A 87 -13.03 -16.70 -15.48
CA PRO A 87 -13.91 -15.89 -14.68
C PRO A 87 -13.90 -14.42 -15.11
N LEU A 88 -14.99 -13.73 -14.82
CA LEU A 88 -15.09 -12.29 -14.91
C LEU A 88 -14.95 -11.69 -13.52
N PHE A 89 -14.22 -10.59 -13.40
CA PHE A 89 -13.99 -9.87 -12.15
C PHE A 89 -14.67 -8.51 -12.20
N LEU A 90 -15.71 -8.32 -11.40
CA LEU A 90 -16.26 -6.99 -11.11
C LEU A 90 -15.51 -6.44 -9.90
N CYS A 91 -14.65 -5.45 -10.12
CA CYS A 91 -13.87 -4.80 -9.07
C CYS A 91 -14.51 -3.46 -8.71
N THR A 92 -14.92 -3.30 -7.46
CA THR A 92 -15.57 -2.06 -7.01
C THR A 92 -14.78 -1.38 -5.91
N THR A 93 -14.85 -0.04 -5.89
CA THR A 93 -14.19 0.79 -4.88
C THR A 93 -15.02 2.00 -4.47
N CYS A 94 -14.74 2.53 -3.26
CA CYS A 94 -15.43 3.71 -2.76
C CYS A 94 -14.72 5.03 -3.11
N THR A 95 -13.49 5.02 -3.64
CA THR A 95 -12.68 6.23 -3.84
C THR A 95 -12.17 6.38 -5.27
N ALA A 96 -11.94 7.64 -5.70
CA ALA A 96 -11.32 7.93 -7.00
C ALA A 96 -9.90 7.34 -7.08
N GLN A 97 -9.12 7.39 -5.99
CA GLN A 97 -7.80 6.79 -5.92
C GLN A 97 -7.87 5.26 -6.12
N GLY A 98 -8.85 4.59 -5.48
CA GLY A 98 -9.04 3.15 -5.69
C GLY A 98 -9.37 2.82 -7.14
N MET A 99 -10.21 3.62 -7.78
CA MET A 99 -10.56 3.47 -9.21
C MET A 99 -9.33 3.60 -10.11
N GLU A 100 -8.48 4.59 -9.84
CA GLU A 100 -7.22 4.79 -10.57
C GLU A 100 -6.30 3.58 -10.43
N ILE A 101 -6.15 3.06 -9.20
CA ILE A 101 -5.31 1.88 -8.92
C ILE A 101 -5.85 0.65 -9.65
N ILE A 102 -7.14 0.37 -9.58
CA ILE A 102 -7.75 -0.78 -10.27
C ILE A 102 -7.52 -0.69 -11.79
N ASN A 103 -7.70 0.50 -12.37
CA ASN A 103 -7.48 0.69 -13.80
C ASN A 103 -6.01 0.53 -14.21
N LYS A 104 -5.06 1.03 -13.40
CA LYS A 104 -3.62 0.82 -13.62
C LYS A 104 -3.26 -0.66 -13.51
N GLN A 105 -3.70 -1.34 -12.47
CA GLN A 105 -3.43 -2.76 -12.26
C GLN A 105 -4.03 -3.64 -13.36
N ARG A 106 -5.21 -3.29 -13.88
CA ARG A 106 -5.83 -4.01 -15.01
C ARG A 106 -4.90 -4.07 -16.23
N LEU A 107 -4.15 -3.00 -16.49
CA LEU A 107 -3.24 -2.92 -17.64
C LEU A 107 -2.00 -3.85 -17.50
N LEU A 108 -1.71 -4.34 -16.30
CA LEU A 108 -0.62 -5.29 -16.08
C LEU A 108 -0.97 -6.73 -16.51
N PHE A 109 -2.24 -7.03 -16.72
CA PHE A 109 -2.67 -8.34 -17.18
C PHE A 109 -2.58 -8.49 -18.70
N PRO A 110 -2.48 -9.73 -19.24
CA PRO A 110 -2.61 -9.99 -20.66
C PRO A 110 -3.96 -9.50 -21.21
N GLN A 111 -3.99 -9.11 -22.48
CA GLN A 111 -5.15 -8.46 -23.11
C GLN A 111 -6.46 -9.27 -22.96
N ASN A 112 -6.39 -10.60 -23.10
CA ASN A 112 -7.53 -11.51 -22.92
C ASN A 112 -8.08 -11.51 -21.47
N VAL A 113 -7.28 -11.15 -20.48
CA VAL A 113 -7.69 -11.01 -19.08
C VAL A 113 -8.17 -9.58 -18.78
N GLN A 114 -7.53 -8.57 -19.39
CA GLN A 114 -7.94 -7.16 -19.19
C GLN A 114 -9.43 -6.94 -19.49
N HIS A 115 -9.97 -7.59 -20.55
CA HIS A 115 -11.39 -7.48 -20.91
C HIS A 115 -12.34 -8.19 -19.94
N ARG A 116 -11.80 -8.99 -19.02
CA ARG A 116 -12.56 -9.69 -17.99
C ARG A 116 -12.51 -8.98 -16.62
N ILE A 117 -11.80 -7.86 -16.52
CA ILE A 117 -11.73 -7.04 -15.32
C ILE A 117 -12.51 -5.76 -15.56
N VAL A 118 -13.63 -5.61 -14.88
CA VAL A 118 -14.51 -4.45 -14.94
C VAL A 118 -14.36 -3.65 -13.65
N ALA A 119 -13.94 -2.38 -13.77
CA ALA A 119 -13.82 -1.46 -12.64
C ALA A 119 -15.06 -0.58 -12.51
N ASN A 120 -15.61 -0.43 -11.31
CA ASN A 120 -16.75 0.44 -11.06
C ASN A 120 -16.71 1.01 -9.63
N TYR A 121 -17.49 2.07 -9.37
CA TYR A 121 -17.69 2.52 -8.01
C TYR A 121 -18.67 1.60 -7.27
N PHE A 122 -18.37 1.32 -6.00
CA PHE A 122 -19.27 0.54 -5.15
C PHE A 122 -20.63 1.24 -5.02
N PRO A 123 -21.75 0.53 -5.19
CA PRO A 123 -23.08 1.11 -5.05
C PRO A 123 -23.31 1.71 -3.66
N LEU A 124 -24.23 2.67 -3.55
CA LEU A 124 -24.69 3.13 -2.24
C LEU A 124 -25.41 1.97 -1.53
N ASP A 125 -25.15 1.80 -0.23
CA ASP A 125 -25.65 0.66 0.56
C ASP A 125 -27.15 0.72 0.87
N ALA A 126 -27.93 1.29 -0.06
CA ALA A 126 -29.40 1.32 0.00
C ALA A 126 -29.94 -0.03 -0.49
N PRO A 127 -30.86 -0.69 0.25
CA PRO A 127 -31.34 -2.03 -0.09
C PRO A 127 -31.86 -2.19 -1.52
N ASN A 128 -32.58 -1.20 -2.04
CA ASN A 128 -33.09 -1.21 -3.41
C ASN A 128 -31.99 -1.08 -4.46
N ILE A 129 -30.95 -0.31 -4.19
CA ILE A 129 -29.77 -0.13 -5.07
C ILE A 129 -28.94 -1.42 -5.07
N MET A 130 -28.65 -1.96 -3.90
CA MET A 130 -27.88 -3.21 -3.75
C MET A 130 -28.61 -4.38 -4.40
N ARG A 131 -29.92 -4.51 -4.18
CA ARG A 131 -30.72 -5.55 -4.85
C ARG A 131 -30.66 -5.41 -6.36
N LYS A 132 -30.74 -4.20 -6.90
CA LYS A 132 -30.62 -3.95 -8.33
C LYS A 132 -29.23 -4.36 -8.84
N ALA A 133 -28.15 -3.95 -8.17
CA ALA A 133 -26.79 -4.32 -8.54
C ALA A 133 -26.59 -5.84 -8.56
N ILE A 134 -26.99 -6.53 -7.49
CA ILE A 134 -26.89 -7.98 -7.36
C ILE A 134 -27.68 -8.69 -8.47
N LYS A 135 -28.93 -8.24 -8.71
CA LYS A 135 -29.78 -8.83 -9.76
C LYS A 135 -29.18 -8.63 -11.16
N GLN A 136 -28.57 -7.48 -11.44
CA GLN A 136 -27.97 -7.21 -12.75
C GLN A 136 -26.69 -8.02 -13.00
N THR A 137 -25.84 -8.16 -11.98
CA THR A 137 -24.55 -8.87 -12.12
C THR A 137 -24.66 -10.36 -11.89
N ASN A 138 -25.56 -10.80 -11.02
CA ASN A 138 -25.73 -12.17 -10.57
C ASN A 138 -24.38 -12.87 -10.27
N PRO A 139 -23.58 -12.34 -9.29
CA PRO A 139 -22.24 -12.84 -9.04
C PRO A 139 -22.27 -14.26 -8.47
N THR A 140 -21.32 -15.08 -8.88
CA THR A 140 -21.10 -16.43 -8.33
C THR A 140 -20.56 -16.36 -6.90
N LEU A 141 -19.71 -15.38 -6.62
CA LEU A 141 -19.10 -15.14 -5.32
C LEU A 141 -18.81 -13.64 -5.16
N VAL A 142 -19.06 -13.13 -3.96
CA VAL A 142 -18.62 -11.78 -3.56
C VAL A 142 -17.44 -11.89 -2.60
N ILE A 143 -16.38 -11.10 -2.84
CA ILE A 143 -15.17 -11.07 -2.03
C ILE A 143 -15.04 -9.67 -1.44
N LEU A 144 -15.13 -9.57 -0.11
CA LEU A 144 -14.99 -8.33 0.64
C LEU A 144 -13.56 -8.24 1.18
N LEU A 145 -12.83 -7.22 0.78
CA LEU A 145 -11.46 -7.01 1.25
C LEU A 145 -11.46 -6.27 2.60
N GLU A 146 -10.61 -6.71 3.48
CA GLU A 146 -10.43 -6.20 4.86
C GLU A 146 -11.73 -6.21 5.70
N THR A 147 -12.38 -5.06 5.92
CA THR A 147 -13.55 -4.97 6.82
C THR A 147 -14.74 -4.28 6.15
N GLU A 148 -14.98 -4.59 4.88
CA GLU A 148 -16.03 -3.98 4.06
C GLU A 148 -17.43 -4.56 4.31
N LEU A 149 -17.89 -4.50 5.58
CA LEU A 149 -19.15 -5.08 6.03
C LEU A 149 -20.30 -4.07 5.92
N TRP A 150 -20.87 -3.94 4.74
CA TRP A 150 -22.01 -3.07 4.43
C TRP A 150 -23.33 -3.79 4.71
N PRO A 151 -24.14 -3.35 5.69
CA PRO A 151 -25.33 -4.12 6.14
C PRO A 151 -26.38 -4.33 5.06
N GLY A 152 -26.64 -3.33 4.22
CA GLY A 152 -27.58 -3.44 3.11
C GLY A 152 -27.11 -4.46 2.08
N PHE A 153 -25.83 -4.41 1.72
CA PHE A 153 -25.22 -5.34 0.77
C PHE A 153 -25.27 -6.79 1.28
N ILE A 154 -24.76 -7.02 2.49
CA ILE A 154 -24.75 -8.35 3.12
C ILE A 154 -26.17 -8.94 3.22
N HIS A 155 -27.14 -8.08 3.58
CA HIS A 155 -28.54 -8.52 3.64
C HIS A 155 -29.12 -8.92 2.28
N GLU A 156 -28.87 -8.13 1.24
CA GLU A 156 -29.39 -8.42 -0.10
C GLU A 156 -28.65 -9.61 -0.74
N LEU A 157 -27.36 -9.85 -0.43
CA LEU A 157 -26.66 -11.08 -0.82
C LEU A 157 -27.32 -12.31 -0.21
N LYS A 158 -27.65 -12.28 1.09
CA LYS A 158 -28.37 -13.36 1.74
C LYS A 158 -29.74 -13.60 1.10
N CYS A 159 -30.49 -12.55 0.81
CA CYS A 159 -31.81 -12.65 0.15
C CYS A 159 -31.71 -13.26 -1.27
N ALA A 160 -30.61 -13.02 -1.96
CA ALA A 160 -30.33 -13.55 -3.30
C ALA A 160 -29.64 -14.93 -3.28
N HIS A 161 -29.35 -15.49 -2.11
CA HIS A 161 -28.58 -16.73 -1.91
C HIS A 161 -27.19 -16.70 -2.57
N ILE A 162 -26.57 -15.50 -2.63
CA ILE A 162 -25.23 -15.33 -3.17
C ILE A 162 -24.22 -15.42 -2.04
N PRO A 163 -23.23 -16.36 -2.13
CA PRO A 163 -22.20 -16.47 -1.12
C PRO A 163 -21.25 -15.29 -1.15
N TYR A 164 -20.72 -14.92 0.01
CA TYR A 164 -19.65 -13.96 0.12
C TYR A 164 -18.56 -14.45 1.07
N ALA A 165 -17.34 -13.95 0.88
CA ALA A 165 -16.21 -14.23 1.73
C ALA A 165 -15.54 -12.92 2.17
N ILE A 166 -14.91 -12.94 3.34
CA ILE A 166 -14.07 -11.85 3.85
C ILE A 166 -12.62 -12.28 3.67
N VAL A 167 -11.85 -11.47 2.97
CA VAL A 167 -10.46 -11.76 2.59
C VAL A 167 -9.54 -10.68 3.11
N ASN A 168 -8.36 -11.07 3.59
CA ASN A 168 -7.39 -10.17 4.22
C ASN A 168 -7.98 -9.42 5.43
N GLY A 169 -8.86 -10.08 6.17
CA GLY A 169 -9.68 -9.50 7.23
C GLY A 169 -8.85 -8.82 8.33
N ARG A 170 -9.15 -7.54 8.58
CA ARG A 170 -8.59 -6.73 9.66
C ARG A 170 -9.72 -6.05 10.40
N MET A 171 -9.72 -6.12 11.71
CA MET A 171 -10.74 -5.48 12.53
C MET A 171 -10.09 -4.73 13.68
N THR A 172 -10.17 -3.39 13.66
CA THR A 172 -9.70 -2.57 14.77
C THR A 172 -10.56 -2.83 16.03
N GLU A 173 -10.03 -2.53 17.19
CA GLU A 173 -10.76 -2.67 18.44
C GLU A 173 -12.05 -1.83 18.45
N LYS A 174 -11.99 -0.61 17.95
CA LYS A 174 -13.17 0.26 17.79
C LYS A 174 -14.24 -0.38 16.91
N THR A 175 -13.83 -0.96 15.79
CA THR A 175 -14.75 -1.64 14.86
C THR A 175 -15.33 -2.90 15.49
N PHE A 176 -14.52 -3.66 16.21
CA PHE A 176 -14.94 -4.85 16.96
C PHE A 176 -16.03 -4.52 17.96
N HIS A 177 -15.84 -3.48 18.80
CA HIS A 177 -16.87 -3.05 19.75
C HIS A 177 -18.18 -2.63 19.07
N THR A 178 -18.09 -1.99 17.88
CA THR A 178 -19.28 -1.59 17.13
C THR A 178 -20.02 -2.80 16.57
N TYR A 179 -19.30 -3.74 15.95
CA TYR A 179 -19.91 -4.93 15.34
C TYR A 179 -20.42 -5.92 16.37
N SER A 180 -19.78 -6.02 17.54
CA SER A 180 -20.26 -6.85 18.65
C SER A 180 -21.67 -6.43 19.12
N LYS A 181 -22.01 -5.14 19.04
CA LYS A 181 -23.38 -4.66 19.35
C LYS A 181 -24.40 -5.12 18.31
N ALA A 182 -23.98 -5.41 17.09
CA ALA A 182 -24.81 -5.92 16.00
C ALA A 182 -24.61 -7.42 15.74
N LYS A 183 -24.07 -8.16 16.70
CA LYS A 183 -23.69 -9.58 16.58
C LYS A 183 -24.82 -10.44 16.03
N SER A 184 -26.07 -10.26 16.49
CA SER A 184 -27.24 -11.02 16.01
C SER A 184 -27.49 -10.85 14.50
N PHE A 185 -27.17 -9.67 13.95
CA PHE A 185 -27.22 -9.46 12.50
C PHE A 185 -26.14 -10.30 11.79
N PHE A 186 -24.88 -10.22 12.24
CA PHE A 186 -23.76 -10.90 11.58
C PHE A 186 -23.85 -12.43 11.72
N THR A 187 -24.28 -12.97 12.87
CA THR A 187 -24.50 -14.42 13.04
C THR A 187 -25.59 -14.96 12.14
N SER A 188 -26.59 -14.12 11.79
CA SER A 188 -27.65 -14.51 10.85
C SER A 188 -27.26 -14.32 9.38
N HIS A 189 -26.12 -13.66 9.08
CA HIS A 189 -25.64 -13.34 7.72
C HIS A 189 -24.18 -13.79 7.56
N LYS A 190 -23.91 -15.04 7.91
CA LYS A 190 -22.53 -15.59 7.88
C LYS A 190 -21.94 -15.62 6.48
N PRO A 191 -20.67 -15.21 6.31
CA PRO A 191 -19.95 -15.43 5.07
C PRO A 191 -19.64 -16.92 4.84
N LEU A 192 -19.35 -17.28 3.60
CA LEU A 192 -18.88 -18.61 3.22
C LEU A 192 -17.55 -18.94 3.91
N ARG A 193 -16.61 -17.99 3.89
CA ARG A 193 -15.29 -18.10 4.50
C ARG A 193 -14.83 -16.74 5.05
N ILE A 194 -13.98 -16.78 6.07
CA ILE A 194 -13.29 -15.61 6.61
C ILE A 194 -11.80 -15.93 6.70
N PHE A 195 -10.98 -15.11 6.05
CA PHE A 195 -9.52 -15.16 6.08
C PHE A 195 -8.99 -13.91 6.76
N ALA A 196 -8.47 -14.05 7.98
CA ALA A 196 -7.92 -12.96 8.77
C ALA A 196 -6.40 -12.90 8.67
N THR A 197 -5.81 -11.70 8.82
CA THR A 197 -4.36 -11.50 8.66
C THR A 197 -3.55 -11.78 9.94
N THR A 198 -4.20 -11.83 11.10
CA THR A 198 -3.57 -12.12 12.40
C THR A 198 -4.51 -12.92 13.27
N GLN A 199 -3.96 -13.59 14.27
CA GLN A 199 -4.74 -14.37 15.24
C GLN A 199 -5.74 -13.50 16.01
N ASP A 200 -5.36 -12.26 16.37
CA ASP A 200 -6.26 -11.31 17.03
C ASP A 200 -7.45 -10.94 16.15
N ASN A 201 -7.19 -10.68 14.87
CA ASN A 201 -8.26 -10.43 13.89
C ASN A 201 -9.15 -11.65 13.74
N ALA A 202 -8.57 -12.86 13.67
CA ALA A 202 -9.35 -14.10 13.57
C ALA A 202 -10.28 -14.28 14.77
N GLN A 203 -9.79 -14.01 15.98
CA GLN A 203 -10.61 -14.08 17.20
C GLN A 203 -11.76 -13.05 17.18
N ARG A 204 -11.50 -11.80 16.75
CA ARG A 204 -12.52 -10.76 16.66
C ARG A 204 -13.61 -11.12 15.64
N PHE A 205 -13.23 -11.58 14.45
CA PHE A 205 -14.20 -12.04 13.43
C PHE A 205 -14.96 -13.28 13.92
N SER A 206 -14.29 -14.25 14.54
CA SER A 206 -14.94 -15.45 15.09
C SER A 206 -15.98 -15.09 16.14
N HIS A 207 -15.69 -14.12 17.01
CA HIS A 207 -16.66 -13.61 17.99
C HIS A 207 -17.89 -12.96 17.34
N VAL A 208 -17.68 -12.12 16.32
CA VAL A 208 -18.75 -11.35 15.66
C VAL A 208 -19.67 -12.27 14.84
N PHE A 209 -19.11 -13.23 14.12
CA PHE A 209 -19.86 -14.10 13.20
C PHE A 209 -20.22 -15.47 13.80
N GLU A 210 -19.68 -15.84 14.97
CA GLU A 210 -19.80 -17.20 15.55
C GLU A 210 -19.46 -18.27 14.50
N GLN A 211 -18.29 -18.10 13.88
CA GLN A 211 -17.82 -18.95 12.79
C GLN A 211 -16.33 -19.16 12.92
N GLN A 212 -15.83 -20.30 12.44
CA GLN A 212 -14.40 -20.55 12.31
C GLN A 212 -13.78 -19.56 11.33
N VAL A 213 -12.61 -19.02 11.69
CA VAL A 213 -11.85 -18.06 10.90
C VAL A 213 -10.46 -18.63 10.64
N GLU A 214 -10.05 -18.61 9.39
CA GLU A 214 -8.71 -19.02 8.99
C GLU A 214 -7.74 -17.83 9.10
N CYS A 215 -6.59 -18.05 9.75
CA CYS A 215 -5.53 -17.07 9.79
C CYS A 215 -4.56 -17.34 8.63
N ILE A 216 -4.42 -16.38 7.73
CA ILE A 216 -3.54 -16.47 6.57
C ILE A 216 -2.62 -15.26 6.47
N SER A 217 -1.55 -15.39 5.73
CA SER A 217 -0.61 -14.30 5.47
C SER A 217 -1.31 -13.13 4.77
N ASN A 218 -0.88 -11.91 5.11
CA ASN A 218 -1.40 -10.71 4.50
C ASN A 218 -1.03 -10.62 3.01
N ILE A 219 -2.04 -10.47 2.14
CA ILE A 219 -1.87 -10.39 0.68
C ILE A 219 -0.95 -9.22 0.25
N LYS A 220 -0.78 -8.20 1.10
CA LYS A 220 0.18 -7.11 0.83
C LYS A 220 1.60 -7.61 0.63
N PHE A 221 1.99 -8.71 1.29
CA PHE A 221 3.31 -9.30 1.07
C PHE A 221 3.47 -9.90 -0.33
N ASP A 222 2.39 -10.39 -0.94
CA ASP A 222 2.45 -10.93 -2.30
C ASP A 222 2.79 -9.85 -3.32
N ASN A 223 2.21 -8.63 -3.17
CA ASN A 223 2.57 -7.48 -4.00
C ASN A 223 4.04 -7.12 -3.85
N ILE A 224 4.52 -6.98 -2.61
CA ILE A 224 5.90 -6.58 -2.35
C ILE A 224 6.86 -7.65 -2.87
N TYR A 225 6.53 -8.93 -2.67
CA TYR A 225 7.34 -10.03 -3.20
C TYR A 225 7.43 -9.99 -4.73
N ALA A 226 6.30 -9.76 -5.40
CA ALA A 226 6.26 -9.62 -6.85
C ALA A 226 7.07 -8.40 -7.34
N GLU A 227 6.94 -7.25 -6.68
CA GLU A 227 7.73 -6.06 -6.98
C GLU A 227 9.23 -6.33 -6.85
N LEU A 228 9.65 -6.99 -5.78
CA LEU A 228 11.07 -7.29 -5.53
C LEU A 228 11.66 -8.30 -6.50
N THR A 229 10.85 -9.21 -7.03
CA THR A 229 11.33 -10.31 -7.87
C THR A 229 11.17 -10.07 -9.37
N HIS A 230 10.22 -9.20 -9.77
CA HIS A 230 9.87 -9.00 -11.18
C HIS A 230 10.14 -7.59 -11.71
N THR A 231 10.41 -6.60 -10.86
CA THR A 231 10.78 -5.25 -11.34
C THR A 231 12.27 -5.13 -11.58
N THR A 232 12.64 -4.32 -12.59
CA THR A 232 14.04 -4.00 -12.85
C THR A 232 14.63 -3.26 -11.64
N PRO A 233 15.71 -3.78 -11.04
CA PRO A 233 16.37 -3.08 -9.93
C PRO A 233 16.75 -1.65 -10.32
N PRO A 234 16.56 -0.64 -9.45
CA PRO A 234 16.91 0.75 -9.76
C PRO A 234 18.35 0.90 -10.28
N GLN A 235 19.27 0.09 -9.78
CA GLN A 235 20.68 0.06 -10.18
C GLN A 235 20.88 -0.25 -11.68
N GLN A 236 19.91 -0.84 -12.34
CA GLN A 236 19.95 -1.15 -13.78
C GLN A 236 19.22 -0.08 -14.62
N THR A 237 18.72 0.99 -14.01
CA THR A 237 18.03 2.06 -14.72
C THR A 237 19.00 3.12 -15.25
N GLN A 238 18.68 3.74 -16.36
CA GLN A 238 19.44 4.85 -16.90
C GLN A 238 19.54 6.02 -15.92
N GLU A 239 18.47 6.30 -15.18
CA GLU A 239 18.42 7.38 -14.20
C GLU A 239 19.37 7.12 -13.02
N TYR A 240 19.42 5.91 -12.50
CA TYR A 240 20.41 5.56 -11.47
C TYR A 240 21.84 5.76 -11.96
N THR A 241 22.16 5.26 -13.17
CA THR A 241 23.47 5.43 -13.79
C THR A 241 23.83 6.90 -13.98
N ARG A 242 22.89 7.71 -14.47
CA ARG A 242 23.06 9.16 -14.62
C ARG A 242 23.37 9.83 -13.27
N LEU A 243 22.55 9.57 -12.25
CA LEU A 243 22.74 10.17 -10.92
C LEU A 243 24.03 9.72 -10.26
N THR A 244 24.41 8.45 -10.35
CA THR A 244 25.69 7.97 -9.79
C THR A 244 26.89 8.63 -10.45
N SER A 245 26.83 8.90 -11.75
CA SER A 245 27.87 9.64 -12.48
C SER A 245 27.98 11.10 -12.00
N ILE A 246 26.85 11.78 -11.84
CA ILE A 246 26.77 13.19 -11.38
C ILE A 246 27.26 13.33 -9.94
N LEU A 247 26.90 12.39 -9.07
CA LEU A 247 27.18 12.43 -7.63
C LEU A 247 28.57 11.85 -7.28
N SER A 248 29.29 11.28 -8.24
CA SER A 248 30.56 10.61 -7.98
C SER A 248 31.63 11.58 -7.52
N LEU A 249 32.31 11.21 -6.45
CA LEU A 249 33.53 11.88 -5.95
C LEU A 249 34.78 11.52 -6.77
N SER A 250 34.71 10.43 -7.56
CA SER A 250 35.81 9.95 -8.41
C SER A 250 35.54 10.27 -9.88
N LYS A 251 36.64 10.43 -10.65
CA LYS A 251 36.55 10.53 -12.12
C LYS A 251 36.38 9.17 -12.79
N ASP A 252 36.51 8.08 -12.03
CA ASP A 252 36.32 6.73 -12.55
C ASP A 252 34.82 6.43 -12.70
N THR A 253 34.37 6.35 -13.92
CA THR A 253 32.98 6.06 -14.26
C THR A 253 32.62 4.59 -14.16
N THR A 254 33.60 3.70 -14.08
CA THR A 254 33.39 2.25 -13.97
C THR A 254 33.08 1.81 -12.54
N SER A 255 33.59 2.56 -11.56
CA SER A 255 33.33 2.34 -10.14
C SER A 255 33.10 3.67 -9.42
N PRO A 256 31.92 4.32 -9.60
CA PRO A 256 31.65 5.61 -9.02
C PRO A 256 31.68 5.54 -7.49
N LEU A 257 32.46 6.44 -6.88
CA LEU A 257 32.52 6.58 -5.42
C LEU A 257 31.51 7.66 -5.01
N LEU A 258 30.39 7.27 -4.44
CA LEU A 258 29.36 8.21 -3.99
C LEU A 258 29.72 8.83 -2.63
N PRO A 259 29.34 10.10 -2.37
CA PRO A 259 29.40 10.66 -1.03
C PRO A 259 28.48 9.88 -0.08
N PRO A 260 28.74 9.90 1.23
CA PRO A 260 27.78 9.39 2.20
C PRO A 260 26.44 10.12 2.04
N CYS A 261 25.33 9.37 1.94
CA CYS A 261 24.02 9.92 1.59
C CYS A 261 22.92 9.48 2.58
N VAL A 262 22.09 10.44 2.99
CA VAL A 262 20.85 10.18 3.73
C VAL A 262 19.64 10.66 2.94
N ALA A 263 18.63 9.80 2.85
CA ALA A 263 17.32 10.14 2.30
C ALA A 263 16.36 10.47 3.45
N LEU A 264 15.88 11.71 3.49
CA LEU A 264 14.75 12.11 4.32
C LEU A 264 13.51 12.07 3.41
N ALA A 265 12.80 10.93 3.40
CA ALA A 265 11.85 10.61 2.36
C ALA A 265 10.39 10.59 2.85
N SER A 266 9.46 10.92 1.96
CA SER A 266 8.02 10.95 2.22
C SER A 266 7.62 11.88 3.37
N LEU A 267 8.31 13.00 3.50
CA LEU A 267 8.11 13.96 4.60
C LEU A 267 6.73 14.60 4.52
N ARG A 268 6.07 14.67 5.66
CA ARG A 268 4.75 15.28 5.80
C ARG A 268 4.86 16.67 6.40
N GLN A 269 3.96 17.57 5.99
CA GLN A 269 3.93 18.95 6.49
C GLN A 269 3.91 19.03 8.02
N GLU A 270 3.21 18.11 8.65
CA GLU A 270 3.03 18.04 10.11
C GLU A 270 4.32 17.69 10.87
N GLU A 271 5.39 17.25 10.16
CA GLU A 271 6.69 16.89 10.75
C GLU A 271 7.78 17.92 10.43
N GLU A 272 7.54 18.84 9.51
CA GLU A 272 8.58 19.73 8.97
C GLU A 272 9.28 20.56 10.07
N GLU A 273 8.52 21.11 11.00
CA GLU A 273 9.08 21.89 12.13
C GLU A 273 10.02 21.05 13.01
N LEU A 274 9.76 19.75 13.14
CA LEU A 274 10.61 18.82 13.87
C LEU A 274 11.88 18.49 13.09
N LEU A 275 11.79 18.48 11.75
CA LEU A 275 12.85 18.05 10.85
C LEU A 275 13.80 19.19 10.44
N PHE A 276 13.38 20.44 10.52
CA PHE A 276 14.21 21.58 10.16
C PHE A 276 15.55 21.63 10.93
N PRO A 277 15.60 21.48 12.26
CA PRO A 277 16.86 21.41 12.98
C PRO A 277 17.73 20.23 12.55
N LEU A 278 17.13 19.07 12.33
CA LEU A 278 17.80 17.87 11.83
C LEU A 278 18.51 18.14 10.49
N VAL A 279 17.79 18.71 9.50
CA VAL A 279 18.36 19.03 8.18
C VAL A 279 19.54 19.97 8.30
N LYS A 280 19.42 21.02 9.12
CA LYS A 280 20.51 21.97 9.38
C LYS A 280 21.74 21.29 9.96
N GLU A 281 21.56 20.41 10.93
CA GLU A 281 22.64 19.65 11.57
C GLU A 281 23.30 18.66 10.59
N LEU A 282 22.50 17.94 9.80
CA LEU A 282 23.01 17.00 8.80
C LEU A 282 23.78 17.71 7.67
N SER A 283 23.33 18.88 7.21
CA SER A 283 24.01 19.65 6.16
C SER A 283 25.40 20.15 6.56
N GLN A 284 25.72 20.16 7.85
CA GLN A 284 27.03 20.53 8.40
C GLN A 284 27.88 19.32 8.79
N THR A 285 27.35 18.10 8.58
CA THR A 285 28.02 16.86 8.98
C THR A 285 29.04 16.43 7.93
N THR A 286 30.27 16.18 8.34
CA THR A 286 31.35 15.67 7.50
C THR A 286 31.95 14.38 8.06
N VAL A 287 32.47 13.55 7.18
CA VAL A 287 33.27 12.37 7.51
C VAL A 287 34.48 12.34 6.57
N GLN A 288 35.72 12.34 7.13
CA GLN A 288 36.97 12.42 6.36
C GLN A 288 36.96 13.59 5.34
N ASP A 289 36.54 14.79 5.81
CA ASP A 289 36.40 16.01 5.00
C ASP A 289 35.41 15.92 3.82
N ILE A 290 34.65 14.84 3.76
CA ILE A 290 33.55 14.67 2.78
C ILE A 290 32.22 14.98 3.46
N SER A 291 31.48 15.90 2.85
CA SER A 291 30.17 16.30 3.34
C SER A 291 29.14 15.19 3.16
N LEU A 292 28.28 15.06 4.17
CA LEU A 292 27.10 14.21 4.06
C LEU A 292 26.10 14.84 3.08
N LEU A 293 25.68 14.08 2.08
CA LEU A 293 24.63 14.47 1.15
C LEU A 293 23.26 14.20 1.77
N CYS A 294 22.47 15.24 2.00
CA CYS A 294 21.13 15.17 2.55
C CYS A 294 20.10 15.30 1.42
N CYS A 295 19.40 14.23 1.08
CA CYS A 295 18.34 14.26 0.07
C CYS A 295 16.97 14.39 0.76
N ILE A 296 16.23 15.46 0.42
CA ILE A 296 14.96 15.84 1.05
C ILE A 296 13.84 15.58 0.05
N ALA A 297 12.94 14.62 0.33
CA ALA A 297 11.83 14.24 -0.55
C ALA A 297 10.47 14.44 0.15
N PRO A 298 9.83 15.60 -0.03
CA PRO A 298 8.48 15.85 0.49
C PRO A 298 7.44 14.91 -0.10
N ARG A 299 6.46 14.49 0.69
CA ARG A 299 5.38 13.60 0.25
C ARG A 299 4.46 14.24 -0.79
N HIS A 300 4.28 15.55 -0.73
CA HIS A 300 3.33 16.29 -1.55
C HIS A 300 4.01 17.39 -2.37
N GLN A 301 3.65 17.47 -3.65
CA GLN A 301 4.24 18.43 -4.58
C GLN A 301 4.14 19.88 -4.13
N HIS A 302 3.02 20.27 -3.50
CA HIS A 302 2.83 21.64 -3.00
C HIS A 302 3.76 22.03 -1.85
N ARG A 303 4.55 21.07 -1.29
CA ARG A 303 5.53 21.36 -0.22
C ARG A 303 6.93 21.65 -0.74
N ILE A 304 7.22 21.37 -2.00
CA ILE A 304 8.55 21.55 -2.59
C ILE A 304 9.01 22.99 -2.49
N GLU A 305 8.16 23.94 -2.86
CA GLU A 305 8.50 25.37 -2.78
C GLU A 305 8.73 25.85 -1.34
N ALA A 306 7.96 25.35 -0.39
CA ALA A 306 8.16 25.70 1.02
C ALA A 306 9.51 25.18 1.53
N TRP A 307 9.92 23.97 1.15
CA TRP A 307 11.25 23.44 1.48
C TRP A 307 12.36 24.22 0.78
N ALA A 308 12.23 24.57 -0.49
CA ALA A 308 13.21 25.38 -1.20
C ALA A 308 13.39 26.76 -0.54
N GLN A 309 12.29 27.43 -0.18
CA GLN A 309 12.32 28.70 0.50
C GLN A 309 12.97 28.59 1.89
N TRP A 310 12.67 27.53 2.64
CA TRP A 310 13.25 27.30 3.96
C TRP A 310 14.77 27.08 3.87
N LEU A 311 15.24 26.25 2.93
CA LEU A 311 16.67 26.00 2.69
C LEU A 311 17.40 27.31 2.34
N HIS A 312 16.83 28.10 1.43
CA HIS A 312 17.37 29.39 1.04
C HIS A 312 17.47 30.37 2.23
N THR A 313 16.39 30.50 3.01
CA THR A 313 16.34 31.41 4.18
C THR A 313 17.35 31.03 5.25
N ASN A 314 17.68 29.76 5.39
CA ASN A 314 18.66 29.26 6.35
C ASN A 314 20.08 29.15 5.78
N ALA A 315 20.32 29.69 4.58
CA ALA A 315 21.61 29.67 3.90
C ALA A 315 22.21 28.26 3.77
N ILE A 316 21.37 27.24 3.53
CA ILE A 316 21.79 25.86 3.27
C ILE A 316 21.87 25.69 1.75
N PRO A 317 23.08 25.50 1.19
CA PRO A 317 23.25 25.30 -0.24
C PRO A 317 22.56 24.02 -0.71
N PHE A 318 21.70 24.12 -1.70
CA PHE A 318 20.96 23.00 -2.25
C PHE A 318 20.77 23.11 -3.76
N VAL A 319 20.44 22.00 -4.39
CA VAL A 319 20.02 21.91 -5.78
C VAL A 319 18.72 21.09 -5.86
N ARG A 320 17.85 21.41 -6.82
CA ARG A 320 16.71 20.56 -7.10
C ARG A 320 17.17 19.34 -7.91
N LYS A 321 16.56 18.18 -7.66
CA LYS A 321 16.89 16.97 -8.43
C LYS A 321 16.63 17.14 -9.92
N SER A 322 15.54 17.86 -10.27
CA SER A 322 15.20 18.19 -11.67
C SER A 322 16.28 19.03 -12.39
N ASP A 323 17.07 19.79 -11.65
CA ASP A 323 18.12 20.67 -12.19
C ASP A 323 19.51 20.00 -12.20
N LEU A 324 19.63 18.78 -11.70
CA LEU A 324 20.88 18.02 -11.69
C LEU A 324 21.23 17.48 -13.09
N ASN A 325 21.98 18.26 -13.85
CA ASN A 325 22.44 17.91 -15.21
C ASN A 325 23.96 17.76 -15.31
N GLU A 326 24.70 18.30 -14.34
CA GLU A 326 26.16 18.31 -14.29
C GLU A 326 26.65 17.82 -12.92
N ALA A 327 27.96 17.62 -12.80
CA ALA A 327 28.56 17.19 -11.54
C ALA A 327 28.16 18.12 -10.38
N LEU A 328 27.85 17.52 -9.23
CA LEU A 328 27.38 18.23 -8.06
C LEU A 328 28.49 19.22 -7.59
N PRO A 329 28.18 20.53 -7.44
CA PRO A 329 29.10 21.50 -6.86
C PRO A 329 29.53 21.09 -5.46
N LYS A 330 30.81 21.34 -5.10
CA LYS A 330 31.40 20.88 -3.81
C LYS A 330 30.75 21.49 -2.58
N ASP A 331 30.15 22.66 -2.70
CA ASP A 331 29.45 23.39 -1.66
C ASP A 331 28.00 22.98 -1.46
N ILE A 332 27.46 22.13 -2.35
CA ILE A 332 26.10 21.60 -2.23
C ILE A 332 26.06 20.40 -1.30
N HIS A 333 25.30 20.52 -0.23
CA HIS A 333 25.11 19.48 0.78
C HIS A 333 23.68 18.91 0.82
N CYS A 334 22.73 19.56 0.11
CA CYS A 334 21.35 19.14 0.07
C CYS A 334 20.84 18.98 -1.37
N ILE A 335 20.08 17.93 -1.62
CA ILE A 335 19.29 17.76 -2.85
C ILE A 335 17.82 17.80 -2.46
N LEU A 336 17.08 18.77 -2.98
CA LEU A 336 15.62 18.76 -2.88
C LEU A 336 15.04 17.89 -3.98
N TRP A 337 14.49 16.73 -3.58
CA TRP A 337 13.95 15.73 -4.50
C TRP A 337 12.53 16.12 -4.93
N ASP A 338 12.41 16.84 -6.02
CA ASP A 338 11.20 17.45 -6.55
C ASP A 338 10.50 16.61 -7.63
N THR A 339 11.03 15.42 -7.93
CA THR A 339 10.45 14.46 -8.88
C THR A 339 9.72 13.33 -8.16
N PHE A 340 8.56 12.92 -8.67
CA PHE A 340 7.70 11.93 -8.06
C PHE A 340 7.79 10.56 -8.77
N GLY A 341 7.58 9.46 -8.01
CA GLY A 341 7.66 8.10 -8.54
C GLY A 341 9.06 7.51 -8.57
N GLU A 342 10.07 8.21 -8.04
CA GLU A 342 11.48 7.83 -8.11
C GLU A 342 12.12 7.55 -6.74
N LEU A 343 11.32 7.35 -5.68
CA LEU A 343 11.85 7.09 -4.33
C LEU A 343 12.71 5.82 -4.26
N THR A 344 12.41 4.81 -5.05
CA THR A 344 13.22 3.60 -5.12
C THR A 344 14.64 3.89 -5.61
N THR A 345 14.80 4.80 -6.56
CA THR A 345 16.12 5.28 -7.02
C THR A 345 16.84 6.05 -5.92
N LEU A 346 16.13 6.94 -5.21
CA LEU A 346 16.69 7.66 -4.06
C LEU A 346 17.17 6.70 -2.97
N TYR A 347 16.36 5.71 -2.60
CA TYR A 347 16.75 4.71 -1.60
C TYR A 347 17.95 3.86 -2.06
N ALA A 348 18.01 3.52 -3.34
CA ALA A 348 19.14 2.81 -3.90
C ALA A 348 20.45 3.62 -3.87
N LEU A 349 20.41 4.94 -3.91
CA LEU A 349 21.56 5.83 -3.76
C LEU A 349 21.95 6.04 -2.29
N ALA A 350 20.97 6.10 -1.39
CA ALA A 350 21.16 6.46 0.00
C ALA A 350 21.77 5.32 0.84
N ASP A 351 22.64 5.66 1.78
CA ASP A 351 23.19 4.74 2.79
C ASP A 351 22.23 4.53 3.97
N MET A 352 21.46 5.56 4.25
CA MET A 352 20.45 5.58 5.32
C MET A 352 19.22 6.32 4.83
N ALA A 353 18.07 5.97 5.36
CA ALA A 353 16.81 6.66 5.08
C ALA A 353 16.02 6.90 6.37
N PHE A 354 15.43 8.07 6.50
CA PHE A 354 14.30 8.31 7.39
C PHE A 354 13.03 8.34 6.54
N VAL A 355 12.02 7.57 6.96
CA VAL A 355 10.72 7.52 6.29
C VAL A 355 9.70 8.29 7.11
N GLY A 356 9.22 9.39 6.56
CA GLY A 356 8.34 10.36 7.21
C GLY A 356 6.91 9.87 7.45
N GLY A 357 6.07 10.78 7.93
CA GLY A 357 4.73 10.47 8.43
C GLY A 357 4.75 9.67 9.72
N SER A 358 5.92 9.58 10.37
CA SER A 358 6.17 8.69 11.49
C SER A 358 6.60 9.38 12.78
N LEU A 359 7.14 10.60 12.74
CA LEU A 359 7.42 11.40 13.94
C LEU A 359 6.16 12.10 14.48
N ALA A 360 5.26 12.53 13.61
CA ALA A 360 3.94 12.98 13.99
C ALA A 360 2.95 11.80 13.96
N PRO A 361 1.77 11.90 14.63
CA PRO A 361 0.80 10.78 14.75
C PRO A 361 0.01 10.54 13.45
N LEU A 362 0.72 10.31 12.34
CA LEU A 362 0.16 10.15 10.99
C LEU A 362 0.12 8.68 10.51
N GLY A 363 0.66 7.75 11.31
CA GLY A 363 0.64 6.32 11.03
C GLY A 363 1.77 5.80 10.15
N GLY A 364 2.74 6.65 9.78
CA GLY A 364 3.91 6.27 8.97
C GLY A 364 3.66 6.14 7.47
N GLN A 365 4.75 6.11 6.71
CA GLN A 365 4.79 5.81 5.27
C GLN A 365 5.53 4.48 5.04
N ASN A 366 5.60 4.03 3.78
CA ASN A 366 6.13 2.72 3.42
C ASN A 366 7.66 2.61 3.61
N PHE A 367 8.07 2.04 4.72
CA PHE A 367 9.48 1.78 5.01
C PHE A 367 10.03 0.52 4.30
N LEU A 368 9.16 -0.36 3.79
CA LEU A 368 9.60 -1.56 3.09
C LEU A 368 10.27 -1.25 1.76
N GLU A 369 9.91 -0.12 1.12
CA GLU A 369 10.56 0.34 -0.12
C GLU A 369 12.04 0.64 0.10
N SER A 370 12.41 1.33 1.19
CA SER A 370 13.81 1.62 1.51
C SER A 370 14.58 0.36 1.91
N LEU A 371 13.98 -0.49 2.74
CA LEU A 371 14.57 -1.76 3.15
C LEU A 371 14.83 -2.68 1.94
N ALA A 372 13.91 -2.71 0.98
CA ALA A 372 14.04 -3.48 -0.25
C ALA A 372 15.25 -3.05 -1.10
N GLN A 373 15.68 -1.79 -0.99
CA GLN A 373 16.91 -1.29 -1.62
C GLN A 373 18.17 -1.57 -0.80
N GLY A 374 18.04 -2.22 0.35
CA GLY A 374 19.16 -2.51 1.26
C GLY A 374 19.61 -1.28 2.05
N THR A 375 18.77 -0.29 2.20
CA THR A 375 19.05 0.97 2.90
C THR A 375 18.73 0.82 4.38
N THR A 376 19.67 1.19 5.26
CA THR A 376 19.40 1.25 6.70
C THR A 376 18.31 2.29 6.96
N THR A 377 17.20 1.86 7.54
CA THR A 377 15.97 2.67 7.61
C THR A 377 15.62 3.06 9.04
N TYR A 378 15.16 4.29 9.19
CA TYR A 378 14.67 4.85 10.45
C TYR A 378 13.23 5.33 10.27
N ILE A 379 12.42 5.12 11.30
CA ILE A 379 11.04 5.61 11.39
C ILE A 379 10.79 6.22 12.76
N GLY A 380 9.81 7.08 12.87
CA GLY A 380 9.31 7.58 14.15
C GLY A 380 8.39 6.59 14.86
N PRO A 381 7.81 6.97 16.03
CA PRO A 381 6.97 6.08 16.83
C PRO A 381 5.59 5.79 16.21
N SER A 382 5.15 6.61 15.24
CA SER A 382 3.85 6.48 14.58
C SER A 382 3.98 5.69 13.28
N TRP A 383 3.73 4.37 13.29
CA TRP A 383 3.80 3.51 12.10
C TRP A 383 2.62 2.52 11.99
N THR A 384 1.49 2.87 12.58
CA THR A 384 0.28 2.03 12.66
C THR A 384 -0.30 1.63 11.30
N ASN A 385 -0.10 2.44 10.25
CA ASN A 385 -0.50 2.08 8.88
C ASN A 385 0.28 0.87 8.34
N PHE A 386 1.45 0.60 8.89
CA PHE A 386 2.36 -0.48 8.51
C PHE A 386 2.51 -1.56 9.59
N ALA A 387 1.74 -1.50 10.68
CA ALA A 387 1.74 -2.53 11.72
C ALA A 387 1.44 -3.94 11.18
N TRP A 388 0.78 -4.03 10.04
CA TRP A 388 0.54 -5.30 9.34
C TRP A 388 1.82 -6.00 8.86
N ALA A 389 2.92 -5.27 8.69
CA ALA A 389 4.21 -5.84 8.30
C ALA A 389 4.87 -6.65 9.44
N GLY A 390 4.42 -6.44 10.69
CA GLY A 390 5.00 -7.09 11.87
C GLY A 390 6.28 -6.43 12.34
N THR A 391 6.93 -7.05 13.30
CA THR A 391 8.16 -6.56 13.94
C THR A 391 9.43 -7.24 13.45
N ASP A 392 9.33 -8.21 12.55
CA ASP A 392 10.47 -9.02 12.08
C ASP A 392 11.53 -8.22 11.29
N PHE A 393 11.17 -7.00 10.88
CA PHE A 393 12.10 -6.07 10.23
C PHE A 393 12.91 -5.22 11.22
N PHE A 394 12.53 -5.19 12.52
CA PHE A 394 13.20 -4.38 13.54
C PHE A 394 14.48 -5.06 14.04
N HIS A 395 15.56 -4.88 13.31
CA HIS A 395 16.90 -5.32 13.67
C HIS A 395 17.87 -4.15 13.63
N GLU A 396 18.89 -4.19 14.51
CA GLU A 396 19.93 -3.16 14.54
C GLU A 396 20.61 -3.01 13.18
N GLY A 397 20.66 -1.77 12.71
CA GLY A 397 21.27 -1.43 11.41
C GLY A 397 20.44 -1.82 10.19
N MET A 398 19.17 -2.24 10.36
CA MET A 398 18.22 -2.47 9.28
C MET A 398 17.01 -1.52 9.42
N LEU A 399 16.09 -1.75 10.35
CA LEU A 399 14.99 -0.86 10.69
C LEU A 399 15.07 -0.50 12.17
N THR A 400 15.07 0.79 12.49
CA THR A 400 15.13 1.28 13.86
C THR A 400 14.12 2.39 14.08
N GLN A 401 13.32 2.28 15.13
CA GLN A 401 12.44 3.34 15.58
C GLN A 401 13.23 4.40 16.35
N GLN A 402 12.88 5.66 16.12
CA GLN A 402 13.44 6.83 16.79
C GLN A 402 12.32 7.63 17.44
N ASP A 403 12.47 7.98 18.70
CA ASP A 403 11.40 8.63 19.47
C ASP A 403 11.25 10.11 19.16
N SER A 404 12.28 10.74 18.58
CA SER A 404 12.30 12.17 18.24
C SER A 404 13.26 12.48 17.10
N ALA A 405 13.10 13.65 16.50
CA ALA A 405 14.04 14.17 15.50
C ALA A 405 15.46 14.36 16.06
N THR A 406 15.60 14.71 17.33
CA THR A 406 16.89 14.83 18.01
C THR A 406 17.58 13.49 18.15
N SER A 407 16.87 12.44 18.60
CA SER A 407 17.44 11.07 18.67
C SER A 407 17.80 10.56 17.28
N LEU A 408 17.00 10.88 16.27
CA LEU A 408 17.27 10.55 14.88
C LEU A 408 18.56 11.22 14.38
N ALA A 409 18.76 12.52 14.64
CA ALA A 409 19.98 13.25 14.26
C ALA A 409 21.24 12.62 14.84
N LEU A 410 21.24 12.37 16.15
CA LEU A 410 22.36 11.74 16.85
C LEU A 410 22.66 10.33 16.31
N THR A 411 21.61 9.56 16.04
CA THR A 411 21.76 8.19 15.53
C THR A 411 22.30 8.19 14.11
N LEU A 412 21.81 9.07 13.24
CA LEU A 412 22.30 9.22 11.88
C LEU A 412 23.77 9.60 11.87
N GLN A 413 24.17 10.63 12.60
CA GLN A 413 25.57 11.08 12.68
C GLN A 413 26.50 9.98 13.23
N LYS A 414 26.09 9.31 14.32
CA LYS A 414 26.87 8.20 14.89
C LYS A 414 27.04 7.07 13.88
N THR A 415 25.98 6.70 13.19
CA THR A 415 26.00 5.64 12.17
C THR A 415 26.89 6.03 11.00
N PHE A 416 26.82 7.28 10.54
CA PHE A 416 27.71 7.78 9.49
C PHE A 416 29.17 7.69 9.89
N ARG A 417 29.53 8.31 11.01
CA ARG A 417 30.92 8.32 11.50
C ARG A 417 31.48 6.90 11.63
N LYS A 418 30.66 5.97 12.15
CA LYS A 418 31.08 4.56 12.28
C LYS A 418 31.24 3.90 10.93
N ARG A 419 30.28 4.06 10.01
CA ARG A 419 30.25 3.37 8.71
C ARG A 419 31.35 3.84 7.78
N PHE A 420 31.64 5.11 7.78
CA PHE A 420 32.60 5.76 6.88
C PHE A 420 33.92 6.14 7.56
N ALA A 421 34.19 5.63 8.76
CA ALA A 421 35.51 5.74 9.41
C ALA A 421 36.64 5.01 8.62
N PRO A 422 36.40 3.83 7.98
CA PRO A 422 37.38 3.18 7.15
C PRO A 422 37.81 4.03 5.93
N PRO A 423 38.99 3.77 5.33
CA PRO A 423 39.48 4.49 4.16
C PRO A 423 38.48 4.50 2.99
N LEU A 424 38.47 5.59 2.20
CA LEU A 424 37.59 5.79 1.05
C LEU A 424 37.49 4.59 0.11
N ALA A 425 38.62 3.94 -0.16
CA ALA A 425 38.67 2.77 -1.04
C ALA A 425 37.78 1.61 -0.58
N MET A 426 37.40 1.58 0.70
CA MET A 426 36.54 0.52 1.26
C MET A 426 35.05 0.88 1.25
N TRP A 427 34.68 2.12 0.97
CA TRP A 427 33.30 2.58 1.13
C TRP A 427 32.32 1.82 0.23
N ASN A 428 32.67 1.57 -1.03
CA ASN A 428 31.80 0.80 -1.93
C ASN A 428 31.61 -0.65 -1.43
N THR A 429 32.66 -1.29 -0.96
CA THR A 429 32.59 -2.65 -0.39
C THR A 429 31.67 -2.68 0.84
N ILE A 430 31.86 -1.76 1.77
CA ILE A 430 31.04 -1.65 2.99
C ILE A 430 29.56 -1.40 2.65
N ARG A 431 29.29 -0.56 1.64
CA ARG A 431 27.92 -0.32 1.16
C ARG A 431 27.29 -1.60 0.64
N GLU A 432 27.96 -2.30 -0.27
CA GLU A 432 27.42 -3.49 -0.91
C GLU A 432 27.23 -4.65 0.07
N GLU A 433 28.13 -4.86 0.98
CA GLU A 433 28.00 -5.85 2.05
C GLU A 433 26.77 -5.56 2.92
N LYS A 434 26.60 -4.28 3.34
CA LYS A 434 25.47 -3.88 4.15
C LYS A 434 24.14 -4.00 3.39
N ARG A 435 24.11 -3.54 2.15
CA ARG A 435 22.92 -3.64 1.27
C ARG A 435 22.52 -5.08 1.03
N THR A 436 23.48 -5.94 0.72
CA THR A 436 23.25 -7.38 0.49
C THR A 436 22.67 -8.03 1.74
N THR A 437 23.22 -7.74 2.91
CA THR A 437 22.72 -8.27 4.19
C THR A 437 21.26 -7.87 4.42
N ILE A 438 20.93 -6.57 4.27
CA ILE A 438 19.56 -6.07 4.47
C ILE A 438 18.60 -6.69 3.44
N ARG A 439 18.96 -6.65 2.15
CA ARG A 439 18.12 -7.21 1.06
C ARG A 439 17.83 -8.69 1.27
N SER A 440 18.85 -9.48 1.61
CA SER A 440 18.69 -10.92 1.84
C SER A 440 17.73 -11.20 2.98
N HIS A 441 17.85 -10.47 4.09
CA HIS A 441 16.96 -10.61 5.22
C HIS A 441 15.52 -10.20 4.87
N VAL A 442 15.35 -9.02 4.25
CA VAL A 442 14.05 -8.50 3.83
C VAL A 442 13.37 -9.45 2.85
N LEU A 443 14.08 -9.93 1.84
CA LEU A 443 13.55 -10.89 0.87
C LEU A 443 13.12 -12.21 1.54
N SER A 444 13.93 -12.72 2.46
CA SER A 444 13.61 -13.92 3.23
C SER A 444 12.33 -13.74 4.06
N THR A 445 12.22 -12.63 4.81
CA THR A 445 11.05 -12.32 5.65
C THR A 445 9.79 -12.16 4.81
N ILE A 446 9.88 -11.41 3.69
CA ILE A 446 8.74 -11.21 2.79
C ILE A 446 8.33 -12.54 2.14
N ARG A 447 9.29 -13.37 1.70
CA ARG A 447 9.01 -14.68 1.10
C ARG A 447 8.28 -15.62 2.06
N GLN A 448 8.68 -15.64 3.33
CA GLN A 448 8.01 -16.44 4.37
C GLN A 448 6.59 -15.95 4.65
N SER A 449 6.35 -14.65 4.49
CA SER A 449 5.06 -13.99 4.72
C SER A 449 4.19 -13.92 3.45
N ALA A 450 4.69 -14.28 2.28
CA ALA A 450 3.94 -14.30 1.02
C ALA A 450 3.09 -15.58 0.88
N GLY A 451 2.23 -15.61 -0.15
CA GLY A 451 1.37 -16.75 -0.47
C GLY A 451 -0.07 -16.63 0.08
N GLY A 452 -0.41 -15.50 0.68
CA GLY A 452 -1.76 -15.25 1.20
C GLY A 452 -2.83 -15.28 0.12
N SER A 453 -2.57 -14.69 -1.05
CA SER A 453 -3.50 -14.70 -2.19
C SER A 453 -3.72 -16.11 -2.74
N GLN A 454 -2.65 -16.91 -2.88
CA GLN A 454 -2.75 -18.29 -3.39
C GLN A 454 -3.57 -19.17 -2.46
N LYS A 455 -3.28 -19.17 -1.15
CA LYS A 455 -4.04 -19.93 -0.15
C LYS A 455 -5.52 -19.49 -0.12
N THR A 456 -5.77 -18.19 -0.23
CA THR A 456 -7.13 -17.65 -0.32
C THR A 456 -7.86 -18.18 -1.55
N ALA A 457 -7.23 -18.12 -2.74
CA ALA A 457 -7.83 -18.56 -3.98
C ALA A 457 -8.19 -20.05 -3.94
N GLN A 458 -7.28 -20.91 -3.48
CA GLN A 458 -7.51 -22.36 -3.29
C GLN A 458 -8.71 -22.63 -2.39
N ALA A 459 -8.74 -22.02 -1.22
CA ALA A 459 -9.82 -22.24 -0.27
C ALA A 459 -11.17 -21.68 -0.74
N LEU A 460 -11.20 -20.56 -1.46
CA LEU A 460 -12.43 -19.99 -2.04
C LEU A 460 -12.99 -20.88 -3.15
N LEU A 461 -12.16 -21.32 -4.10
CA LEU A 461 -12.62 -22.15 -5.21
C LEU A 461 -13.08 -23.53 -4.71
N ALA A 462 -12.39 -24.13 -3.75
CA ALA A 462 -12.85 -25.36 -3.10
C ALA A 462 -14.19 -25.18 -2.38
N ALA A 463 -14.43 -24.02 -1.74
CA ALA A 463 -15.67 -23.78 -1.00
C ALA A 463 -16.89 -23.54 -1.89
N ILE A 464 -16.75 -22.97 -3.10
CA ILE A 464 -17.86 -22.76 -4.03
C ILE A 464 -18.25 -24.04 -4.82
N GLN A 465 -17.41 -25.08 -4.78
CA GLN A 465 -17.69 -26.39 -5.39
C GLN A 465 -18.47 -27.32 -4.46
N GLN A 466 -18.46 -27.08 -3.16
CA GLN A 466 -19.21 -27.86 -2.20
C GLN A 466 -20.69 -27.42 -2.23
N PRO A 467 -21.64 -28.30 -2.53
CA PRO A 467 -23.06 -27.98 -2.60
C PRO A 467 -23.64 -27.58 -1.24
#